data_5a7aa1f262a8e99797e421bc067048be
#
_entry.id   5a7aa1f262a8e99797e421bc067048be
#
_cell.length_a   1.000
_cell.length_b   1.000
_cell.length_c   1.000
_cell.angle_alpha   90.00
_cell.angle_beta   90.00
_cell.angle_gamma   90.00
#
_symmetry.space_group_name_H-M   'P 1'
#
loop_
_entity.id
_entity.type
_entity.pdbx_description
1 polymer ?
#
loop_
_entity_poly.entity_id
_entity_poly.type
_entity_poly.pdbx_seq_one_letter_code
_entity_poly.pdbx_strand_id
1 'polypeptide(L)'
;MWKWETENDAKGVVVIAHNILEHTGRYAYVITMLRRNGYHVIMGDLPGQGQTSRAQKGQIDDFNTYHENILEWIKIANEYKIPTFVLGVGLGGLIILNLLEKTELPIEGILLFSPMLELKR
;
A
#
# COMPACT_ATOMS: atom_id res chain seq x y z
N MET A 1 4.37 9.82 -2.01
CA MET A 1 3.25 9.06 -2.54
C MET A 1 3.04 9.40 -4.00
N TRP A 2 2.74 8.41 -4.80
CA TRP A 2 2.52 8.57 -6.24
C TRP A 2 1.16 8.06 -6.60
N LYS A 3 0.57 8.67 -7.63
CA LYS A 3 -0.70 8.23 -8.17
C LYS A 3 -0.54 7.98 -9.67
N TRP A 4 -1.07 6.88 -10.12
CA TRP A 4 -1.11 6.54 -11.54
C TRP A 4 -2.55 6.29 -11.91
N GLU A 5 -3.08 7.07 -12.83
CA GLU A 5 -4.47 6.93 -13.21
C GLU A 5 -4.60 6.14 -14.50
N THR A 6 -5.66 5.36 -14.57
CA THR A 6 -5.96 4.65 -15.80
C THR A 6 -6.63 5.63 -16.77
N GLU A 7 -6.46 5.35 -18.06
CA GLU A 7 -7.13 6.17 -19.08
C GLU A 7 -8.52 5.65 -19.37
N ASN A 8 -8.84 4.47 -18.88
CA ASN A 8 -10.16 3.89 -19.06
C ASN A 8 -11.09 4.35 -17.97
N ASP A 9 -12.37 3.99 -18.11
CA ASP A 9 -13.29 4.19 -16.99
C ASP A 9 -12.78 3.35 -15.83
N ALA A 10 -12.53 4.00 -14.70
CA ALA A 10 -11.91 3.31 -13.59
C ALA A 10 -12.91 2.42 -12.87
N LYS A 11 -12.50 1.17 -12.66
CA LYS A 11 -13.28 0.20 -11.89
C LYS A 11 -13.03 0.31 -10.42
N GLY A 12 -11.90 0.87 -10.04
CA GLY A 12 -11.54 0.99 -8.65
C GLY A 12 -10.16 1.59 -8.50
N VAL A 13 -9.74 1.71 -7.25
CA VAL A 13 -8.42 2.23 -6.91
C VAL A 13 -7.70 1.18 -6.08
N VAL A 14 -6.45 0.90 -6.42
CA VAL A 14 -5.64 -0.04 -5.67
C VAL A 14 -4.55 0.72 -4.93
N VAL A 15 -4.54 0.60 -3.62
CA VAL A 15 -3.50 1.18 -2.78
C VAL A 15 -2.49 0.09 -2.48
N ILE A 16 -1.23 0.32 -2.81
CA ILE A 16 -0.20 -0.69 -2.64
C ILE A 16 0.68 -0.34 -1.44
N ALA A 17 0.72 -1.25 -0.46
CA ALA A 17 1.62 -1.16 0.69
C ALA A 17 2.69 -2.21 0.48
N HIS A 18 3.88 -1.78 0.12
CA HIS A 18 4.90 -2.70 -0.35
C HIS A 18 5.84 -3.17 0.75
N ASN A 19 6.68 -4.13 0.40
CA ASN A 19 7.66 -4.68 1.29
C ASN A 19 8.66 -3.61 1.70
N ILE A 20 9.11 -3.69 2.94
CA ILE A 20 10.01 -2.67 3.48
C ILE A 20 11.34 -2.63 2.76
N LEU A 21 11.75 -3.74 2.15
CA LEU A 21 13.04 -3.77 1.48
C LEU A 21 12.96 -3.44 0.00
N GLU A 22 11.80 -3.00 -0.45
CA GLU A 22 11.60 -2.67 -1.85
C GLU A 22 11.11 -1.25 -1.98
N HIS A 23 11.13 -0.75 -3.19
CA HIS A 23 10.65 0.60 -3.45
C HIS A 23 9.79 0.58 -4.70
N THR A 24 9.20 1.74 -4.98
CA THR A 24 8.18 1.81 -6.03
C THR A 24 8.65 1.30 -7.38
N GLY A 25 9.94 1.43 -7.67
CA GLY A 25 10.42 0.98 -8.97
C GLY A 25 10.22 -0.49 -9.24
N ARG A 26 10.15 -1.29 -8.17
CA ARG A 26 9.96 -2.72 -8.32
C ARG A 26 8.57 -3.08 -8.77
N TYR A 27 7.65 -2.15 -8.69
CA TYR A 27 6.25 -2.44 -8.95
C TYR A 27 5.75 -1.89 -10.28
N ALA A 28 6.68 -1.42 -11.11
CA ALA A 28 6.28 -0.83 -12.39
C ALA A 28 5.38 -1.75 -13.21
N TYR A 29 5.70 -3.03 -13.22
CA TYR A 29 4.92 -3.99 -13.98
C TYR A 29 3.50 -4.12 -13.42
N VAL A 30 3.41 -4.23 -12.11
CA VAL A 30 2.12 -4.38 -11.46
C VAL A 30 1.27 -3.13 -11.71
N ILE A 31 1.88 -1.97 -11.57
CA ILE A 31 1.18 -0.72 -11.81
C ILE A 31 0.65 -0.66 -13.22
N THR A 32 1.49 -1.03 -14.19
CA THR A 32 1.06 -1.01 -15.58
C THR A 32 -0.11 -1.96 -15.82
N MET A 33 -0.03 -3.15 -15.24
CA MET A 33 -1.10 -4.14 -15.39
C MET A 33 -2.41 -3.62 -14.83
N LEU A 34 -2.35 -3.04 -13.65
CA LEU A 34 -3.56 -2.53 -13.02
C LEU A 34 -4.16 -1.41 -13.83
N ARG A 35 -3.34 -0.52 -14.34
CA ARG A 35 -3.86 0.59 -15.14
C ARG A 35 -4.50 0.10 -16.42
N ARG A 36 -3.90 -0.90 -17.06
CA ARG A 36 -4.48 -1.45 -18.28
C ARG A 36 -5.83 -2.10 -18.03
N ASN A 37 -6.02 -2.60 -16.81
CA ASN A 37 -7.25 -3.27 -16.47
C ASN A 37 -8.27 -2.34 -15.83
N GLY A 38 -8.03 -1.06 -15.86
CA GLY A 38 -9.03 -0.09 -15.44
C GLY A 38 -8.96 0.31 -13.99
N TYR A 39 -7.78 0.26 -13.37
CA TYR A 39 -7.62 0.66 -11.98
C TYR A 39 -6.67 1.83 -11.87
N HIS A 40 -7.02 2.79 -11.04
CA HIS A 40 -6.06 3.77 -10.58
C HIS A 40 -5.18 3.10 -9.54
N VAL A 41 -3.96 3.59 -9.38
CA VAL A 41 -3.02 3.01 -8.43
C VAL A 41 -2.45 4.11 -7.56
N ILE A 42 -2.39 3.87 -6.26
CA ILE A 42 -1.75 4.77 -5.31
C ILE A 42 -0.69 3.97 -4.58
N MET A 43 0.50 4.52 -4.48
CA MET A 43 1.60 3.84 -3.84
C MET A 43 2.60 4.87 -3.36
N GLY A 44 3.32 4.56 -2.31
CA GLY A 44 4.38 5.41 -1.83
C GLY A 44 5.35 4.60 -1.02
N ASP A 45 6.50 5.16 -0.74
CA ASP A 45 7.48 4.52 0.10
C ASP A 45 7.05 4.67 1.55
N LEU A 46 7.16 3.58 2.28
CA LEU A 46 6.89 3.62 3.71
C LEU A 46 8.06 4.30 4.41
N PRO A 47 7.80 4.88 5.58
CA PRO A 47 8.87 5.51 6.35
C PRO A 47 10.00 4.52 6.59
N GLY A 48 11.22 5.00 6.49
CA GLY A 48 12.39 4.14 6.62
C GLY A 48 12.85 3.54 5.33
N GLN A 49 12.13 3.80 4.24
CA GLN A 49 12.47 3.30 2.92
C GLN A 49 13.06 4.43 2.10
N GLY A 50 13.85 4.04 1.12
CA GLY A 50 14.36 5.01 0.18
C GLY A 50 15.05 6.17 0.88
N GLN A 51 14.51 7.36 0.70
CA GLN A 51 15.12 8.57 1.22
C GLN A 51 14.72 8.89 2.65
N THR A 52 13.83 8.13 3.22
CA THR A 52 13.37 8.42 4.56
C THR A 52 14.52 8.32 5.54
N SER A 53 14.46 9.14 6.58
CA SER A 53 15.52 9.24 7.54
C SER A 53 15.94 7.88 8.09
N ARG A 54 17.25 7.69 8.14
CA ARG A 54 17.78 6.47 8.68
C ARG A 54 17.78 6.45 10.20
N ALA A 55 17.69 7.61 10.79
CA ALA A 55 17.71 7.68 12.25
C ALA A 55 16.52 7.00 12.88
N GLN A 56 15.48 6.81 12.09
CA GLN A 56 14.28 6.24 12.64
C GLN A 56 14.07 4.79 12.31
N LYS A 57 15.07 4.19 11.69
CA LYS A 57 14.95 2.79 11.38
C LYS A 57 14.91 1.99 12.66
N GLY A 58 13.97 1.08 12.72
CA GLY A 58 13.84 0.24 13.90
C GLY A 58 13.12 0.89 15.04
N GLN A 59 12.69 2.12 14.89
CA GLN A 59 11.96 2.79 15.94
C GLN A 59 10.52 2.30 15.96
N ILE A 60 9.97 2.17 17.14
CA ILE A 60 8.58 1.78 17.25
C ILE A 60 7.65 2.81 16.67
N ASP A 61 8.06 4.06 16.74
CA ASP A 61 7.25 5.14 16.19
C ASP A 61 7.01 4.96 14.70
N ASP A 62 7.87 4.24 14.03
CA ASP A 62 7.71 4.03 12.60
C ASP A 62 6.43 3.30 12.26
N PHE A 63 5.98 2.38 13.12
CA PHE A 63 4.75 1.67 12.85
C PHE A 63 3.57 2.62 12.85
N ASN A 64 3.54 3.55 13.78
CA ASN A 64 2.46 4.52 13.78
C ASN A 64 2.50 5.39 12.53
N THR A 65 3.69 5.76 12.10
CA THR A 65 3.84 6.55 10.89
C THR A 65 3.40 5.74 9.67
N TYR A 66 3.74 4.46 9.62
CA TYR A 66 3.29 3.59 8.55
C TYR A 66 1.77 3.57 8.50
N HIS A 67 1.13 3.39 9.65
CA HIS A 67 -0.33 3.35 9.70
C HIS A 67 -0.91 4.65 9.20
N GLU A 68 -0.35 5.75 9.61
CA GLU A 68 -0.86 7.05 9.19
C GLU A 68 -0.72 7.25 7.70
N ASN A 69 0.39 6.82 7.14
CA ASN A 69 0.59 6.95 5.70
C ASN A 69 -0.41 6.13 4.92
N ILE A 70 -0.63 4.90 5.35
CA ILE A 70 -1.55 4.03 4.65
C ILE A 70 -2.97 4.55 4.77
N LEU A 71 -3.34 5.03 5.94
CA LEU A 71 -4.67 5.62 6.12
C LEU A 71 -4.86 6.83 5.22
N GLU A 72 -3.81 7.63 5.09
CA GLU A 72 -3.87 8.79 4.21
C GLU A 72 -4.06 8.37 2.75
N TRP A 73 -3.34 7.34 2.32
CA TRP A 73 -3.47 6.86 0.95
C TRP A 73 -4.85 6.30 0.69
N ILE A 74 -5.41 5.59 1.66
CA ILE A 74 -6.76 5.06 1.53
C ILE A 74 -7.76 6.21 1.44
N LYS A 75 -7.56 7.25 2.23
CA LYS A 75 -8.43 8.40 2.19
C LYS A 75 -8.40 9.05 0.81
N ILE A 76 -7.21 9.21 0.26
CA ILE A 76 -7.07 9.79 -1.07
C ILE A 76 -7.75 8.91 -2.10
N ALA A 77 -7.60 7.59 -1.97
CA ALA A 77 -8.24 6.67 -2.90
C ALA A 77 -9.76 6.81 -2.85
N ASN A 78 -10.29 7.00 -1.66
CA ASN A 78 -11.73 7.11 -1.51
C ASN A 78 -12.30 8.38 -2.11
N GLU A 79 -11.45 9.36 -2.37
CA GLU A 79 -11.92 10.60 -2.99
C GLU A 79 -12.35 10.38 -4.43
N TYR A 80 -11.92 9.28 -5.04
CA TYR A 80 -12.39 8.96 -6.39
C TYR A 80 -13.82 8.45 -6.39
N LYS A 81 -14.33 8.05 -5.23
CA LYS A 81 -15.73 7.58 -5.08
C LYS A 81 -16.03 6.35 -5.89
N ILE A 82 -15.04 5.48 -6.00
CA ILE A 82 -15.18 4.16 -6.60
C ILE A 82 -14.52 3.17 -5.64
N PRO A 83 -14.76 1.87 -5.82
CA PRO A 83 -14.23 0.90 -4.85
C PRO A 83 -12.73 1.01 -4.65
N THR A 84 -12.30 0.89 -3.41
CA THR A 84 -10.89 0.95 -3.04
C THR A 84 -10.44 -0.42 -2.57
N PHE A 85 -9.29 -0.86 -3.08
CA PHE A 85 -8.68 -2.12 -2.70
C PHE A 85 -7.29 -1.86 -2.19
N VAL A 86 -6.80 -2.73 -1.31
CA VAL A 86 -5.45 -2.60 -0.78
C VAL A 86 -4.67 -3.86 -1.12
N LEU A 87 -3.47 -3.67 -1.62
CA LEU A 87 -2.55 -4.76 -1.91
C LEU A 87 -1.37 -4.63 -0.97
N GLY A 88 -1.21 -5.59 -0.06
CA GLY A 88 -0.12 -5.57 0.89
C GLY A 88 0.89 -6.64 0.58
N VAL A 89 2.17 -6.29 0.59
CA VAL A 89 3.24 -7.22 0.27
C VAL A 89 4.25 -7.22 1.39
N GLY A 90 4.56 -8.42 1.90
CA GLY A 90 5.54 -8.56 2.96
C GLY A 90 5.17 -7.76 4.20
N LEU A 91 6.07 -6.91 4.64
CA LEU A 91 5.80 -6.09 5.82
C LEU A 91 4.58 -5.20 5.60
N GLY A 92 4.38 -4.72 4.39
CA GLY A 92 3.19 -3.93 4.10
C GLY A 92 1.93 -4.69 4.40
N GLY A 93 1.91 -5.98 4.09
CA GLY A 93 0.76 -6.82 4.40
C GLY A 93 0.51 -6.93 5.89
N LEU A 94 1.57 -7.08 6.66
CA LEU A 94 1.43 -7.17 8.11
C LEU A 94 0.89 -5.87 8.69
N ILE A 95 1.33 -4.75 8.14
CA ILE A 95 0.86 -3.46 8.62
C ILE A 95 -0.62 -3.31 8.34
N ILE A 96 -1.07 -3.73 7.17
CA ILE A 96 -2.48 -3.68 6.83
C ILE A 96 -3.30 -4.54 7.80
N LEU A 97 -2.83 -5.75 8.07
CA LEU A 97 -3.54 -6.62 9.01
C LEU A 97 -3.63 -5.99 10.39
N ASN A 98 -2.54 -5.35 10.81
CA ASN A 98 -2.54 -4.70 12.11
C ASN A 98 -3.54 -3.55 12.15
N LEU A 99 -3.63 -2.79 11.06
CA LEU A 99 -4.60 -1.72 10.99
C LEU A 99 -6.02 -2.23 11.08
N LEU A 100 -6.30 -3.35 10.40
CA LEU A 100 -7.64 -3.91 10.42
C LEU A 100 -8.07 -4.32 11.81
N GLU A 101 -7.12 -4.73 12.65
CA GLU A 101 -7.44 -5.10 14.01
C GLU A 101 -7.81 -3.89 14.85
N LYS A 102 -7.32 -2.73 14.46
CA LYS A 102 -7.50 -1.53 15.25
C LYS A 102 -8.64 -0.66 14.77
N THR A 103 -8.97 -0.74 13.51
CA THR A 103 -9.97 0.14 12.97
C THR A 103 -10.58 -0.47 11.72
N GLU A 104 -11.77 -0.01 11.42
CA GLU A 104 -12.47 -0.42 10.23
C GLU A 104 -12.01 0.47 9.09
N LEU A 105 -11.59 -0.14 7.98
CA LEU A 105 -11.08 0.61 6.86
C LEU A 105 -12.14 0.70 5.77
N PRO A 106 -12.26 1.86 5.13
CA PRO A 106 -13.23 2.04 4.05
C PRO A 106 -12.68 1.48 2.74
N ILE A 107 -12.57 0.17 2.67
CA ILE A 107 -12.05 -0.51 1.48
C ILE A 107 -12.97 -1.67 1.15
N GLU A 108 -12.94 -2.07 -0.13
CA GLU A 108 -13.76 -3.16 -0.62
C GLU A 108 -13.11 -4.51 -0.49
N GLY A 109 -11.80 -4.54 -0.53
CA GLY A 109 -11.11 -5.81 -0.45
C GLY A 109 -9.62 -5.64 -0.24
N ILE A 110 -9.00 -6.75 0.13
CA ILE A 110 -7.58 -6.78 0.43
C ILE A 110 -6.95 -7.97 -0.25
N LEU A 111 -5.79 -7.75 -0.85
CA LEU A 111 -4.95 -8.81 -1.36
C LEU A 111 -3.65 -8.79 -0.58
N LEU A 112 -3.27 -9.91 -0.05
CA LEU A 112 -2.05 -9.99 0.74
C LEU A 112 -1.09 -10.97 0.10
N PHE A 113 0.13 -10.52 -0.14
CA PHE A 113 1.22 -11.37 -0.53
C PHE A 113 2.23 -11.30 0.60
N SER A 114 2.47 -12.42 1.24
CA SER A 114 3.29 -12.39 2.42
C SER A 114 4.30 -13.51 2.41
N PRO A 115 5.32 -13.39 1.59
CA PRO A 115 6.38 -14.41 1.61
C PRO A 115 6.99 -14.58 2.99
N MET A 116 6.98 -13.52 3.80
CA MET A 116 7.55 -13.61 5.13
C MET A 116 6.84 -14.61 5.99
N LEU A 117 5.54 -14.80 5.78
CA LEU A 117 4.80 -15.77 6.56
C LEU A 117 5.24 -17.19 6.21
N GLU A 118 5.63 -17.38 4.96
CA GLU A 118 6.08 -18.71 4.56
C GLU A 118 7.42 -19.05 5.14
N LEU A 119 8.22 -18.05 5.40
CA LEU A 119 9.55 -18.27 5.93
C LEU A 119 9.53 -18.68 7.39
N LYS A 120 8.39 -18.58 8.02
CA LYS A 120 8.29 -18.89 9.43
C LYS A 120 8.31 -20.37 9.72
N ARG A 121 8.13 -21.17 8.74
CA ARG A 121 8.12 -22.61 8.94
C ARG A 121 9.46 -23.19 9.21
#